data_ed4036bcb92f6269b67f9f2e61b1b7ce
#
_entry.id   ed4036bcb92f6269b67f9f2e61b1b7ce
#
_cell.length_a   1.000
_cell.length_b   1.000
_cell.length_c   1.000
_cell.angle_alpha   90.00
_cell.angle_beta   90.00
_cell.angle_gamma   90.00
#
_symmetry.space_group_name_H-M   'P 1'
#
loop_
_entity.id
_entity.type
_entity.pdbx_description
1 polymer ?
#
loop_
_entity_poly.entity_id
_entity_poly.type
_entity_poly.pdbx_seq_one_letter_code
_entity_poly.pdbx_strand_id
1 'polypeptide(L)'
;DDELIVAFLDMVENHKMIVENSGLLTVAALRHLDVKGKKIVSILSGGNMDVITMSSVVQHGLIQRDRILKVSVLIQDKPGELVRVASVIARAQGNVIKLDHNQFVSTNRNAAVELKITLEAFGTDHKNEIVKALEDAGCRPKVIRPSL
;
A
#
# COMPACT_ATOMS: atom_id res chain seq x y z
N ASP A 1 1.59 17.88 -0.69
CA ASP A 1 1.07 17.11 0.46
C ASP A 1 1.66 15.70 0.53
N ASP A 2 1.82 15.02 -0.60
CA ASP A 2 2.33 13.63 -0.65
C ASP A 2 3.74 13.48 -0.07
N GLU A 3 4.61 14.45 -0.27
CA GLU A 3 5.97 14.43 0.26
C GLU A 3 6.02 14.60 1.78
N LEU A 4 5.07 15.34 2.36
CA LEU A 4 4.93 15.45 3.81
C LEU A 4 4.48 14.13 4.44
N ILE A 5 3.59 13.40 3.77
CA ILE A 5 3.15 12.07 4.19
C ILE A 5 4.32 11.10 4.22
N VAL A 6 5.15 11.13 3.18
CA VAL A 6 6.36 10.29 3.12
C VAL A 6 7.37 10.71 4.19
N ALA A 7 7.59 12.02 4.40
CA ALA A 7 8.45 12.52 5.45
C ALA A 7 7.95 12.12 6.86
N PHE A 8 6.62 12.13 7.07
CA PHE A 8 6.02 11.67 8.32
C PHE A 8 6.34 10.19 8.58
N LEU A 9 6.17 9.32 7.58
CA LEU A 9 6.52 7.91 7.73
C LEU A 9 8.01 7.72 8.04
N ASP A 10 8.90 8.47 7.38
CA ASP A 10 10.34 8.41 7.64
C ASP A 10 10.65 8.76 9.11
N MET A 11 9.99 9.80 9.64
CA MET A 11 10.19 10.20 11.04
C MET A 11 9.66 9.14 12.01
N VAL A 12 8.49 8.57 11.75
CA VAL A 12 7.90 7.53 12.61
C VAL A 12 8.72 6.24 12.55
N GLU A 13 9.06 5.76 11.35
CA GLU A 13 9.72 4.47 11.16
C GLU A 13 11.20 4.49 11.58
N ASN A 14 11.94 5.54 11.24
CA ASN A 14 13.38 5.59 11.44
C ASN A 14 13.79 6.30 12.74
N HIS A 15 13.02 7.31 13.17
CA HIS A 15 13.38 8.16 14.30
C HIS A 15 12.44 8.01 15.50
N LYS A 16 11.31 7.30 15.35
CA LYS A 16 10.29 7.13 16.40
C LYS A 16 9.71 8.47 16.89
N MET A 17 9.63 9.45 15.99
CA MET A 17 9.17 10.79 16.28
C MET A 17 7.85 11.08 15.55
N ILE A 18 6.91 11.69 16.24
CA ILE A 18 5.65 12.19 15.71
C ILE A 18 5.78 13.70 15.57
N VAL A 19 5.72 14.18 14.33
CA VAL A 19 5.83 15.61 14.00
C VAL A 19 4.66 15.98 13.11
N GLU A 20 3.98 17.08 13.39
CA GLU A 20 2.87 17.54 12.55
C GLU A 20 3.35 17.95 11.15
N ASN A 21 2.43 17.99 10.18
CA ASN A 21 2.76 18.24 8.78
C ASN A 21 3.54 19.56 8.56
N SER A 22 3.17 20.62 9.26
CA SER A 22 3.87 21.91 9.20
C SER A 22 5.33 21.84 9.67
N GLY A 23 5.58 21.01 10.69
CA GLY A 23 6.92 20.78 11.22
C GLY A 23 7.82 19.93 10.32
N LEU A 24 7.23 19.22 9.34
CA LEU A 24 7.96 18.34 8.41
C LEU A 24 8.35 19.02 7.10
N LEU A 25 7.93 20.27 6.87
CA LEU A 25 8.24 21.00 5.63
C LEU A 25 9.74 21.03 5.34
N THR A 26 10.57 21.23 6.36
CA THR A 26 12.04 21.28 6.21
C THR A 26 12.62 19.92 5.81
N VAL A 27 12.07 18.82 6.33
CA VAL A 27 12.49 17.45 5.97
C VAL A 27 12.08 17.12 4.55
N ALA A 28 10.82 17.41 4.18
CA ALA A 28 10.31 17.18 2.82
C ALA A 28 11.11 17.99 1.79
N ALA A 29 11.47 19.24 2.10
CA ALA A 29 12.24 20.13 1.23
C ALA A 29 13.64 19.59 0.90
N LEU A 30 14.24 18.74 1.74
CA LEU A 30 15.59 18.19 1.48
C LEU A 30 15.67 17.43 0.15
N ARG A 31 14.57 16.87 -0.33
CA ARG A 31 14.51 16.15 -1.61
C ARG A 31 14.67 17.05 -2.83
N HIS A 32 14.45 18.36 -2.66
CA HIS A 32 14.55 19.38 -3.71
C HIS A 32 15.82 20.20 -3.63
N LEU A 33 16.67 19.94 -2.64
CA LEU A 33 17.89 20.70 -2.40
C LEU A 33 19.12 19.87 -2.78
N ASP A 34 20.11 20.53 -3.37
CA ASP A 34 21.45 19.94 -3.52
C ASP A 34 22.16 19.94 -2.18
N VAL A 35 22.07 18.82 -1.49
CA VAL A 35 22.60 18.61 -0.14
C VAL A 35 23.90 17.83 -0.11
N LYS A 36 24.41 17.42 -1.26
CA LYS A 36 25.61 16.58 -1.36
C LYS A 36 26.83 17.26 -0.74
N GLY A 37 27.43 16.60 0.23
CA GLY A 37 28.62 17.10 0.94
C GLY A 37 28.35 18.24 1.93
N LYS A 38 27.08 18.61 2.17
CA LYS A 38 26.72 19.68 3.11
C LYS A 38 26.25 19.10 4.45
N LYS A 39 26.52 19.81 5.54
CA LYS A 39 25.92 19.57 6.85
C LYS A 39 24.63 20.38 6.92
N ILE A 40 23.49 19.71 7.08
CA ILE A 40 22.18 20.36 7.11
C ILE A 40 21.57 20.11 8.47
N VAL A 41 20.96 21.15 9.01
CA VAL A 41 20.16 21.09 10.23
C VAL A 41 18.73 21.43 9.88
N SER A 42 17.81 20.51 10.12
CA SER A 42 16.38 20.70 10.00
C SER A 42 15.77 20.90 11.38
N ILE A 43 15.00 21.97 11.55
CA ILE A 43 14.25 22.18 12.79
C ILE A 43 12.89 21.52 12.63
N LEU A 44 12.64 20.55 13.50
CA LEU A 44 11.33 19.93 13.61
C LEU A 44 10.52 20.69 14.66
N SER A 45 9.35 21.16 14.27
CA SER A 45 8.50 21.95 15.16
C SER A 45 7.07 21.42 15.13
N GLY A 46 6.44 21.40 16.31
CA GLY A 46 5.05 20.96 16.43
C GLY A 46 4.86 19.44 16.46
N GLY A 47 3.95 19.01 17.31
CA GLY A 47 3.57 17.60 17.48
C GLY A 47 2.08 17.47 17.77
N ASN A 48 1.30 18.51 17.49
CA ASN A 48 -0.13 18.55 17.76
C ASN A 48 -0.90 17.87 16.61
N MET A 49 -0.79 16.55 16.53
CA MET A 49 -1.52 15.74 15.58
C MET A 49 -2.47 14.80 16.32
N ASP A 50 -3.75 14.86 15.99
CA ASP A 50 -4.73 13.93 16.56
C ASP A 50 -4.56 12.51 15.98
N VAL A 51 -5.02 11.51 16.73
CA VAL A 51 -4.81 10.09 16.42
C VAL A 51 -5.50 9.68 15.11
N ILE A 52 -6.65 10.28 14.78
CA ILE A 52 -7.39 9.96 13.56
C ILE A 52 -6.62 10.45 12.34
N THR A 53 -6.14 11.70 12.39
CA THR A 53 -5.28 12.28 11.35
C THR A 53 -4.00 11.47 11.19
N MET A 54 -3.35 11.10 12.29
CA MET A 54 -2.16 10.26 12.27
C MET A 54 -2.43 8.92 11.57
N SER A 55 -3.51 8.24 11.93
CA SER A 55 -3.90 6.98 11.29
C SER A 55 -4.09 7.12 9.79
N SER A 56 -4.77 8.20 9.36
CA SER A 56 -4.98 8.49 7.94
C SER A 56 -3.66 8.75 7.21
N VAL A 57 -2.77 9.57 7.78
CA VAL A 57 -1.45 9.88 7.19
C VAL A 57 -0.60 8.61 7.07
N VAL A 58 -0.57 7.75 8.09
CA VAL A 58 0.14 6.46 8.03
C VAL A 58 -0.40 5.59 6.91
N GLN A 59 -1.72 5.42 6.82
CA GLN A 59 -2.33 4.59 5.77
C GLN A 59 -2.01 5.13 4.37
N HIS A 60 -2.14 6.43 4.14
CA HIS A 60 -1.78 7.06 2.88
C HIS A 60 -0.31 6.84 2.51
N GLY A 61 0.58 7.01 3.48
CA GLY A 61 2.00 6.81 3.25
C GLY A 61 2.36 5.36 2.92
N LEU A 62 1.73 4.40 3.57
CA LEU A 62 1.91 2.97 3.24
C LEU A 62 1.43 2.65 1.82
N ILE A 63 0.32 3.27 1.38
CA ILE A 63 -0.17 3.13 0.00
C ILE A 63 0.82 3.76 -1.00
N GLN A 64 1.31 4.96 -0.72
CA GLN A 64 2.28 5.64 -1.59
C GLN A 64 3.62 4.90 -1.73
N ARG A 65 4.00 4.16 -0.70
CA ARG A 65 5.21 3.31 -0.71
C ARG A 65 4.96 1.91 -1.22
N ASP A 66 3.81 1.65 -1.83
CA ASP A 66 3.40 0.32 -2.31
C ASP A 66 3.47 -0.77 -1.22
N ARG A 67 3.34 -0.38 0.06
CA ARG A 67 3.29 -1.32 1.18
C ARG A 67 1.88 -1.85 1.45
N ILE A 68 0.87 -1.15 0.96
CA ILE A 68 -0.51 -1.62 0.88
C ILE A 68 -0.94 -1.63 -0.58
N LEU A 69 -1.26 -2.81 -1.07
CA LEU A 69 -1.69 -3.09 -2.43
C LEU A 69 -3.11 -3.62 -2.42
N LYS A 70 -3.97 -3.12 -3.30
CA LYS A 70 -5.29 -3.69 -3.54
C LYS A 70 -5.37 -4.22 -4.97
N VAL A 71 -5.72 -5.48 -5.10
CA VAL A 71 -5.91 -6.14 -6.40
C VAL A 71 -7.31 -6.70 -6.54
N SER A 72 -7.87 -6.61 -7.73
CA SER A 72 -9.07 -7.32 -8.14
C SER A 72 -8.68 -8.45 -9.07
N VAL A 73 -9.14 -9.65 -8.78
CA VAL A 73 -8.91 -10.85 -9.58
C VAL A 73 -10.25 -11.50 -9.92
N LEU A 74 -10.50 -11.75 -11.19
CA LEU A 74 -11.66 -12.53 -11.62
C LEU A 74 -11.30 -14.03 -11.59
N ILE A 75 -12.08 -14.79 -10.88
CA ILE A 75 -11.93 -16.25 -10.76
C ILE A 75 -13.22 -16.95 -11.16
N GLN A 76 -13.14 -18.24 -11.47
CA GLN A 76 -14.32 -19.07 -11.64
C GLN A 76 -14.99 -19.31 -10.29
N ASP A 77 -16.33 -19.39 -10.28
CA ASP A 77 -17.08 -19.73 -9.07
C ASP A 77 -17.06 -21.26 -8.86
N LYS A 78 -15.90 -21.75 -8.40
CA LYS A 78 -15.66 -23.17 -8.14
C LYS A 78 -14.91 -23.37 -6.83
N PRO A 79 -15.19 -24.46 -6.11
CA PRO A 79 -14.40 -24.84 -4.95
C PRO A 79 -12.90 -24.89 -5.29
N GLY A 80 -12.06 -24.34 -4.41
CA GLY A 80 -10.61 -24.33 -4.56
C GLY A 80 -10.02 -23.11 -5.26
N GLU A 81 -10.77 -22.34 -6.04
CA GLU A 81 -10.23 -21.16 -6.75
C GLU A 81 -9.71 -20.09 -5.81
N LEU A 82 -10.42 -19.81 -4.72
CA LEU A 82 -9.95 -18.92 -3.67
C LEU A 82 -8.64 -19.41 -3.05
N VAL A 83 -8.55 -20.70 -2.74
CA VAL A 83 -7.34 -21.32 -2.16
C VAL A 83 -6.18 -21.20 -3.15
N ARG A 84 -6.42 -21.41 -4.45
CA ARG A 84 -5.41 -21.25 -5.49
C ARG A 84 -4.81 -19.84 -5.49
N VAL A 85 -5.66 -18.81 -5.53
CA VAL A 85 -5.23 -17.41 -5.52
C VAL A 85 -4.48 -17.07 -4.25
N ALA A 86 -5.03 -17.45 -3.09
CA ALA A 86 -4.40 -17.22 -1.79
C ALA A 86 -3.03 -17.91 -1.68
N SER A 87 -2.90 -19.13 -2.23
CA SER A 87 -1.63 -19.87 -2.25
C SER A 87 -0.57 -19.21 -3.12
N VAL A 88 -0.96 -18.61 -4.25
CA VAL A 88 -0.03 -17.83 -5.11
C VAL A 88 0.50 -16.63 -4.35
N ILE A 89 -0.39 -15.88 -3.70
CA ILE A 89 -0.03 -14.70 -2.92
C ILE A 89 0.92 -15.09 -1.76
N ALA A 90 0.59 -16.16 -1.05
CA ALA A 90 1.41 -16.64 0.07
C ALA A 90 2.81 -17.08 -0.37
N ARG A 91 2.94 -17.76 -1.52
CA ARG A 91 4.25 -18.14 -2.10
C ARG A 91 5.07 -16.91 -2.51
N ALA A 92 4.42 -15.86 -2.98
CA ALA A 92 5.04 -14.57 -3.26
C ALA A 92 5.24 -13.73 -1.98
N GLN A 93 5.02 -14.29 -0.79
CA GLN A 93 5.19 -13.63 0.51
C GLN A 93 4.28 -12.41 0.74
N GLY A 94 3.20 -12.26 -0.03
CA GLY A 94 2.17 -11.27 0.21
C GLY A 94 1.31 -11.65 1.41
N ASN A 95 1.10 -10.72 2.34
CA ASN A 95 0.23 -10.92 3.49
C ASN A 95 -1.16 -10.34 3.20
N VAL A 96 -2.21 -11.17 3.29
CA VAL A 96 -3.60 -10.75 3.04
C VAL A 96 -4.13 -10.03 4.28
N ILE A 97 -4.44 -8.74 4.13
CA ILE A 97 -5.06 -7.90 5.18
C ILE A 97 -6.59 -8.02 5.12
N LYS A 98 -7.15 -7.96 3.90
CA LYS A 98 -8.59 -8.00 3.68
C LYS A 98 -8.90 -8.72 2.38
N LEU A 99 -9.98 -9.49 2.40
CA LEU A 99 -10.49 -10.19 1.23
C LEU A 99 -12.00 -9.99 1.13
N ASP A 100 -12.44 -9.41 0.03
CA ASP A 100 -13.83 -9.25 -0.31
C ASP A 100 -14.17 -10.19 -1.47
N HIS A 101 -15.05 -11.17 -1.22
CA HIS A 101 -15.52 -12.14 -2.19
C HIS A 101 -16.93 -11.77 -2.63
N ASN A 102 -17.07 -11.23 -3.83
CA ASN A 102 -18.36 -10.74 -4.31
C ASN A 102 -18.89 -11.63 -5.45
N GLN A 103 -19.92 -12.42 -5.16
CA GLN A 103 -20.56 -13.35 -6.11
C GLN A 103 -21.60 -12.67 -7.01
N PHE A 104 -22.04 -11.44 -6.69
CA PHE A 104 -23.18 -10.81 -7.34
C PHE A 104 -22.81 -9.73 -8.38
N VAL A 105 -21.55 -9.64 -8.79
CA VAL A 105 -21.07 -8.56 -9.68
C VAL A 105 -21.37 -8.80 -11.16
N SER A 106 -21.76 -10.02 -11.56
CA SER A 106 -21.97 -10.33 -12.98
C SER A 106 -23.39 -10.79 -13.27
N THR A 107 -24.11 -10.02 -14.10
CA THR A 107 -25.37 -10.42 -14.72
C THR A 107 -25.20 -11.52 -15.78
N ASN A 108 -23.99 -11.82 -16.19
CA ASN A 108 -23.67 -12.90 -17.13
C ASN A 108 -23.27 -14.16 -16.36
N ARG A 109 -24.11 -15.17 -16.43
CA ARG A 109 -24.00 -16.48 -15.77
C ARG A 109 -22.79 -17.35 -16.16
N ASN A 110 -21.76 -16.82 -16.76
CA ASN A 110 -20.48 -17.51 -16.92
C ASN A 110 -19.58 -17.29 -15.70
N ALA A 111 -20.22 -17.35 -14.52
CA ALA A 111 -19.62 -17.72 -13.24
C ALA A 111 -18.22 -17.14 -12.96
N ALA A 112 -18.00 -15.87 -13.23
CA ALA A 112 -16.80 -15.18 -12.74
C ALA A 112 -17.15 -14.43 -11.46
N VAL A 113 -16.40 -14.71 -10.40
CA VAL A 113 -16.49 -14.03 -9.12
C VAL A 113 -15.32 -13.04 -9.02
N GLU A 114 -15.59 -11.83 -8.56
CA GLU A 114 -14.55 -10.85 -8.29
C GLU A 114 -14.03 -11.00 -6.86
N LEU A 115 -12.74 -11.30 -6.73
CA LEU A 115 -12.02 -11.21 -5.48
C LEU A 115 -11.31 -9.85 -5.40
N LYS A 116 -11.64 -9.03 -4.41
CA LYS A 116 -10.88 -7.84 -4.08
C LYS A 116 -10.02 -8.14 -2.85
N ILE A 117 -8.72 -8.11 -3.05
CA ILE A 117 -7.76 -8.51 -2.03
C ILE A 117 -6.89 -7.30 -1.69
N THR A 118 -6.86 -6.95 -0.41
CA THR A 118 -5.91 -5.96 0.11
C THR A 118 -4.75 -6.71 0.74
N LEU A 119 -3.55 -6.38 0.30
CA LEU A 119 -2.30 -7.06 0.63
C LEU A 119 -1.32 -6.09 1.27
N GLU A 120 -0.51 -6.61 2.18
CA GLU A 120 0.71 -5.98 2.61
C GLU A 120 1.87 -6.46 1.73
N ALA A 121 2.69 -5.53 1.28
CA ALA A 121 3.90 -5.77 0.50
C ALA A 121 5.09 -5.01 1.11
N PHE A 122 6.31 -5.31 0.67
CA PHE A 122 7.53 -4.67 1.18
C PHE A 122 7.99 -3.48 0.31
N GLY A 123 7.12 -2.98 -0.56
CA GLY A 123 7.39 -1.87 -1.48
C GLY A 123 7.15 -2.26 -2.93
N THR A 124 7.58 -1.39 -3.85
CA THR A 124 7.26 -1.46 -5.28
C THR A 124 7.72 -2.76 -5.95
N ASP A 125 8.94 -3.20 -5.68
CA ASP A 125 9.49 -4.43 -6.28
C ASP A 125 8.67 -5.64 -5.86
N HIS A 126 8.42 -5.80 -4.57
CA HIS A 126 7.62 -6.91 -4.04
C HIS A 126 6.16 -6.86 -4.51
N LYS A 127 5.56 -5.67 -4.61
CA LYS A 127 4.26 -5.49 -5.25
C LYS A 127 4.25 -6.04 -6.67
N ASN A 128 5.27 -5.71 -7.48
CA ASN A 128 5.39 -6.18 -8.85
C ASN A 128 5.58 -7.70 -8.93
N GLU A 129 6.36 -8.28 -8.02
CA GLU A 129 6.51 -9.74 -7.88
C GLU A 129 5.18 -10.44 -7.59
N ILE A 130 4.38 -9.91 -6.66
CA ILE A 130 3.06 -10.45 -6.34
C ILE A 130 2.13 -10.39 -7.56
N VAL A 131 2.07 -9.25 -8.24
CA VAL A 131 1.24 -9.07 -9.44
C VAL A 131 1.67 -10.05 -10.53
N LYS A 132 2.96 -10.15 -10.79
CA LYS A 132 3.51 -11.10 -11.78
C LYS A 132 3.21 -12.55 -11.42
N ALA A 133 3.36 -12.94 -10.15
CA ALA A 133 3.03 -14.30 -9.70
C ALA A 133 1.56 -14.65 -9.95
N LEU A 134 0.65 -13.69 -9.78
CA LEU A 134 -0.77 -13.88 -10.10
C LEU A 134 -0.98 -14.03 -11.62
N GLU A 135 -0.28 -13.22 -12.44
CA GLU A 135 -0.35 -13.32 -13.90
C GLU A 135 0.19 -14.66 -14.40
N ASP A 136 1.33 -15.10 -13.91
CA ASP A 136 1.97 -16.39 -14.25
C ASP A 136 1.08 -17.59 -13.85
N ALA A 137 0.27 -17.42 -12.81
CA ALA A 137 -0.75 -18.41 -12.40
C ALA A 137 -2.03 -18.38 -13.22
N GLY A 138 -2.06 -17.60 -14.32
CA GLY A 138 -3.21 -17.47 -15.21
C GLY A 138 -4.33 -16.56 -14.67
N CYS A 139 -4.07 -15.81 -13.60
CA CYS A 139 -4.97 -14.78 -13.12
C CYS A 139 -4.79 -13.51 -13.97
N ARG A 140 -5.83 -12.66 -13.97
CA ARG A 140 -5.75 -11.32 -14.57
C ARG A 140 -5.93 -10.27 -13.47
N PRO A 141 -4.87 -10.00 -12.68
CA PRO A 141 -4.96 -9.06 -11.59
C PRO A 141 -5.13 -7.63 -12.14
N LYS A 142 -6.06 -6.89 -11.56
CA LYS A 142 -6.21 -5.46 -11.79
C LYS A 142 -5.82 -4.75 -10.50
N VAL A 143 -4.74 -3.98 -10.54
CA VAL A 143 -4.35 -3.13 -9.40
C VAL A 143 -5.37 -2.01 -9.26
N ILE A 144 -5.94 -1.88 -8.07
CA ILE A 144 -6.90 -0.85 -7.72
C ILE A 144 -6.25 0.05 -6.68
N ARG A 145 -6.45 1.36 -6.80
CA ARG A 145 -6.04 2.26 -5.70
C ARG A 145 -6.86 1.89 -4.46
N PRO A 146 -6.20 1.62 -3.32
CA PRO A 146 -6.93 1.41 -2.08
C PRO A 146 -7.77 2.67 -1.79
N SER A 147 -9.07 2.48 -1.58
CA SER A 147 -9.90 3.52 -0.98
C SER A 147 -9.77 3.37 0.54
N LEU A 148 -9.45 4.45 1.19
CA LEU A 148 -9.50 4.57 2.65
C LEU A 148 -10.93 4.50 3.15
#